data_d495419515da0e73d70eaac6379161e3
#
_entry.id   d495419515da0e73d70eaac6379161e3
#
_cell.length_a   1.000
_cell.length_b   1.000
_cell.length_c   1.000
_cell.angle_alpha   90.00
_cell.angle_beta   90.00
_cell.angle_gamma   90.00
#
_symmetry.space_group_name_H-M   'P 1'
#
loop_
_entity.id
_entity.type
_entity.pdbx_description
1 polymer ?
#
loop_
_entity_poly.entity_id
_entity_poly.type
_entity_poly.pdbx_seq_one_letter_code
_entity_poly.pdbx_strand_id
1 'polypeptide(L)'
;MQAAILGAGVSGICMAIKLKQSGMSSFKIFEKSSKLGGTWFDNTYPGCACDVPSHFYSYSFELKNDWTRVYSSSEEIREYLEYCAKKYEIFSHIEFNTEIKSASFDTEENLWLLETKQGVHRKTKFLISGLGQLNSPEIPNIQGQEIFQGKTFHSAKWDHGFD
;
A
#
# COMPACT_ATOMS: atom_id res chain seq x y z
N MET A 1 0.95 -20.62 -3.98
CA MET A 1 -0.01 -20.06 -3.01
C MET A 1 -1.40 -19.98 -3.66
N GLN A 2 -2.46 -19.85 -2.84
CA GLN A 2 -3.82 -19.70 -3.38
C GLN A 2 -4.08 -18.26 -3.84
N ALA A 3 -3.68 -17.27 -3.06
CA ALA A 3 -3.88 -15.87 -3.42
C ALA A 3 -2.60 -15.03 -3.25
N ALA A 4 -2.40 -14.10 -4.18
CA ALA A 4 -1.40 -13.04 -4.11
C ALA A 4 -2.12 -11.69 -4.06
N ILE A 5 -1.76 -10.87 -3.08
CA ILE A 5 -2.28 -9.51 -2.91
C ILE A 5 -1.15 -8.55 -3.24
N LEU A 6 -1.39 -7.57 -4.10
CA LEU A 6 -0.41 -6.56 -4.47
C LEU A 6 -0.65 -5.29 -3.65
N GLY A 7 0.29 -4.96 -2.78
CA GLY A 7 0.28 -3.78 -1.91
C GLY A 7 -0.26 -4.04 -0.51
N ALA A 8 0.43 -3.51 0.51
CA ALA A 8 0.07 -3.56 1.93
C ALA A 8 -0.50 -2.21 2.42
N GLY A 9 -1.29 -1.53 1.59
CA GLY A 9 -2.10 -0.38 1.98
C GLY A 9 -3.44 -0.80 2.58
N VAL A 10 -4.37 0.16 2.71
CA VAL A 10 -5.71 -0.04 3.28
C VAL A 10 -6.42 -1.24 2.66
N SER A 11 -6.47 -1.33 1.32
CA SER A 11 -7.19 -2.39 0.61
C SER A 11 -6.53 -3.76 0.77
N GLY A 12 -5.20 -3.83 0.68
CA GLY A 12 -4.47 -5.10 0.79
C GLY A 12 -4.55 -5.70 2.18
N ILE A 13 -4.42 -4.88 3.23
CA ILE A 13 -4.57 -5.32 4.62
C ILE A 13 -6.02 -5.78 4.88
N CYS A 14 -7.02 -5.01 4.42
CA CYS A 14 -8.42 -5.41 4.53
C CYS A 14 -8.68 -6.78 3.90
N MET A 15 -8.23 -6.97 2.65
CA MET A 15 -8.40 -8.24 1.94
C MET A 15 -7.72 -9.40 2.66
N ALA A 16 -6.48 -9.20 3.13
CA ALA A 16 -5.75 -10.23 3.88
C ALA A 16 -6.49 -10.66 5.15
N ILE A 17 -7.03 -9.69 5.91
CA ILE A 17 -7.85 -9.97 7.09
C ILE A 17 -9.09 -10.78 6.69
N LYS A 18 -9.79 -10.39 5.62
CA LYS A 18 -10.99 -11.11 5.16
C LYS A 18 -10.69 -12.52 4.65
N LEU A 19 -9.59 -12.72 3.94
CA LEU A 19 -9.15 -14.06 3.53
C LEU A 19 -8.86 -14.94 4.76
N LYS A 20 -8.13 -14.40 5.74
CA LYS A 20 -7.83 -15.14 6.98
C LYS A 20 -9.12 -15.48 7.75
N GLN A 21 -10.05 -14.53 7.89
CA GLN A 21 -11.35 -14.77 8.52
C GLN A 21 -12.22 -15.82 7.80
N SER A 22 -12.06 -15.96 6.48
CA SER A 22 -12.72 -17.00 5.69
C SER A 22 -12.05 -18.39 5.76
N GLY A 23 -10.96 -18.52 6.55
CA GLY A 23 -10.20 -19.76 6.68
C GLY A 23 -9.11 -19.95 5.61
N MET A 24 -8.88 -18.99 4.73
CA MET A 24 -7.81 -19.05 3.75
C MET A 24 -6.50 -18.56 4.38
N SER A 25 -5.53 -19.46 4.55
CA SER A 25 -4.20 -19.14 5.10
C SER A 25 -3.08 -19.13 4.06
N SER A 26 -3.33 -19.70 2.87
CA SER A 26 -2.33 -19.83 1.80
C SER A 26 -2.34 -18.58 0.88
N PHE A 27 -2.01 -17.41 1.43
CA PHE A 27 -1.86 -16.18 0.66
C PHE A 27 -0.59 -15.41 1.08
N LYS A 28 -0.15 -14.48 0.22
CA LYS A 28 0.92 -13.52 0.49
C LYS A 28 0.50 -12.12 0.01
N ILE A 29 0.97 -11.12 0.72
CA ILE A 29 0.93 -9.72 0.31
C ILE A 29 2.34 -9.35 -0.16
N PHE A 30 2.45 -8.81 -1.37
CA PHE A 30 3.71 -8.30 -1.90
C PHE A 30 3.70 -6.77 -1.79
N GLU A 31 4.59 -6.24 -0.96
CA GLU A 31 4.72 -4.80 -0.71
C GLU A 31 6.08 -4.29 -1.20
N LYS A 32 6.04 -3.28 -2.08
CA LYS A 32 7.28 -2.68 -2.64
C LYS A 32 8.09 -1.92 -1.59
N SER A 33 7.40 -1.35 -0.61
CA SER A 33 8.00 -0.54 0.44
C SER A 33 8.51 -1.40 1.60
N SER A 34 9.33 -0.79 2.47
CA SER A 34 9.88 -1.46 3.65
C SER A 34 8.87 -1.61 4.80
N LYS A 35 7.73 -0.94 4.71
CA LYS A 35 6.65 -0.97 5.71
C LYS A 35 5.29 -0.98 5.01
N LEU A 36 4.27 -1.38 5.77
CA LEU A 36 2.89 -1.27 5.36
C LEU A 36 2.37 0.17 5.50
N GLY A 37 1.23 0.45 4.87
CA GLY A 37 0.53 1.73 4.97
C GLY A 37 0.16 2.33 3.61
N GLY A 38 0.86 1.95 2.53
CA GLY A 38 0.63 2.47 1.19
C GLY A 38 0.75 4.00 1.17
N THR A 39 -0.27 4.70 0.69
CA THR A 39 -0.32 6.17 0.64
C THR A 39 0.11 6.83 1.96
N TRP A 40 -0.25 6.27 3.11
CA TRP A 40 0.02 6.82 4.44
C TRP A 40 1.43 6.53 4.94
N PHE A 41 2.15 5.62 4.30
CA PHE A 41 3.57 5.42 4.49
C PHE A 41 4.42 6.20 3.48
N ASP A 42 3.98 6.22 2.21
CA ASP A 42 4.75 6.78 1.11
C ASP A 42 4.77 8.32 1.11
N ASN A 43 3.74 8.98 1.69
CA ASN A 43 3.63 10.44 1.72
C ASN A 43 3.99 10.99 3.10
N THR A 44 5.10 11.74 3.13
CA THR A 44 5.70 12.27 4.37
C THR A 44 5.86 13.79 4.37
N TYR A 45 5.22 14.49 3.43
CA TYR A 45 5.25 15.96 3.39
C TYR A 45 4.56 16.57 4.61
N PRO A 46 4.98 17.77 5.04
CA PRO A 46 4.39 18.44 6.21
C PRO A 46 2.88 18.63 6.06
N GLY A 47 2.13 18.27 7.09
CA GLY A 47 0.68 18.37 7.10
C GLY A 47 -0.06 17.27 6.30
N CYS A 48 0.61 16.20 5.88
CA CYS A 48 -0.04 15.07 5.22
C CYS A 48 -1.15 14.49 6.11
N ALA A 49 -2.38 14.60 5.67
CA ALA A 49 -3.59 14.18 6.39
C ALA A 49 -4.65 13.68 5.42
N CYS A 50 -5.66 13.00 5.96
CA CYS A 50 -6.81 12.58 5.19
C CYS A 50 -7.78 13.74 4.98
N ASP A 51 -8.46 13.76 3.85
CA ASP A 51 -9.57 14.68 3.51
C ASP A 51 -10.96 14.10 3.80
N VAL A 52 -10.99 12.87 4.32
CA VAL A 52 -12.20 12.21 4.80
C VAL A 52 -12.26 12.30 6.33
N PRO A 53 -13.42 12.63 6.93
CA PRO A 53 -13.56 12.66 8.39
C PRO A 53 -13.15 11.32 9.02
N SER A 54 -12.35 11.38 10.08
CA SER A 54 -11.65 10.23 10.65
C SER A 54 -12.55 9.06 11.03
N HIS A 55 -13.76 9.31 11.55
CA HIS A 55 -14.68 8.23 11.91
C HIS A 55 -15.24 7.44 10.71
N PHE A 56 -15.09 7.93 9.50
CA PHE A 56 -15.38 7.17 8.29
C PHE A 56 -14.14 6.43 7.75
N TYR A 57 -12.96 6.71 8.33
CA TYR A 57 -11.69 6.18 7.82
C TYR A 57 -11.17 5.01 8.66
N SER A 58 -12.07 4.08 8.98
CA SER A 58 -11.74 2.81 9.64
C SER A 58 -12.43 1.65 8.92
N TYR A 59 -11.93 0.44 9.14
CA TYR A 59 -12.64 -0.75 8.69
C TYR A 59 -13.93 -0.93 9.48
N SER A 60 -15.03 -1.30 8.81
CA SER A 60 -16.32 -1.53 9.46
C SER A 60 -16.31 -2.63 10.52
N PHE A 61 -15.33 -3.52 10.46
CA PHE A 61 -15.13 -4.61 11.42
C PHE A 61 -14.08 -4.30 12.50
N GLU A 62 -13.43 -3.13 12.42
CA GLU A 62 -12.41 -2.66 13.36
C GLU A 62 -12.48 -1.14 13.47
N LEU A 63 -13.47 -0.65 14.22
CA LEU A 63 -13.67 0.80 14.39
C LEU A 63 -12.62 1.38 15.34
N LYS A 64 -12.07 2.55 14.98
CA LYS A 64 -11.26 3.39 15.86
C LYS A 64 -12.09 4.59 16.29
N ASN A 65 -12.27 4.77 17.61
CA ASN A 65 -13.13 5.80 18.20
C ASN A 65 -12.35 6.94 18.85
N ASP A 66 -11.03 6.80 18.96
CA ASP A 66 -10.12 7.70 19.67
C ASP A 66 -9.21 8.49 18.72
N TRP A 67 -9.73 8.83 17.53
CA TRP A 67 -9.03 9.70 16.58
C TRP A 67 -8.74 11.07 17.22
N THR A 68 -7.50 11.55 17.05
CA THR A 68 -7.06 12.82 17.66
C THR A 68 -7.58 14.05 16.92
N ARG A 69 -8.03 13.90 15.65
CA ARG A 69 -8.48 14.99 14.78
C ARG A 69 -9.66 14.57 13.92
N VAL A 70 -10.43 15.56 13.47
CA VAL A 70 -11.51 15.35 12.48
C VAL A 70 -10.94 14.81 11.16
N TYR A 71 -9.74 15.25 10.76
CA TYR A 71 -8.99 14.77 9.62
C TYR A 71 -7.64 14.29 10.12
N SER A 72 -7.48 12.97 10.24
CA SER A 72 -6.30 12.36 10.86
C SER A 72 -5.06 12.50 10.00
N SER A 73 -3.93 12.64 10.67
CA SER A 73 -2.61 12.65 10.02
C SER A 73 -2.28 11.30 9.38
N SER A 74 -1.38 11.33 8.41
CA SER A 74 -0.84 10.12 7.78
C SER A 74 -0.27 9.14 8.79
N GLU A 75 0.40 9.66 9.83
CA GLU A 75 1.00 8.87 10.89
C GLU A 75 -0.06 8.10 11.69
N GLU A 76 -1.11 8.78 12.16
CA GLU A 76 -2.17 8.14 12.95
C GLU A 76 -2.94 7.08 12.14
N ILE A 77 -3.16 7.32 10.83
CA ILE A 77 -3.78 6.33 9.95
C ILE A 77 -2.84 5.13 9.75
N ARG A 78 -1.55 5.36 9.57
CA ARG A 78 -0.56 4.28 9.45
C ARG A 78 -0.51 3.43 10.73
N GLU A 79 -0.52 4.06 11.91
CA GLU A 79 -0.57 3.35 13.19
C GLU A 79 -1.82 2.49 13.34
N TYR A 80 -2.98 3.00 12.90
CA TYR A 80 -4.21 2.22 12.86
C TYR A 80 -4.09 1.00 11.94
N LEU A 81 -3.49 1.13 10.76
CA LEU A 81 -3.26 0.01 9.86
C LEU A 81 -2.28 -1.01 10.42
N GLU A 82 -1.21 -0.55 11.08
CA GLU A 82 -0.26 -1.40 11.79
C GLU A 82 -0.93 -2.16 12.94
N TYR A 83 -1.77 -1.49 13.70
CA TYR A 83 -2.59 -2.11 14.76
C TYR A 83 -3.48 -3.22 14.18
N CYS A 84 -4.22 -2.94 13.10
CA CYS A 84 -5.04 -3.94 12.44
C CYS A 84 -4.22 -5.14 11.95
N ALA A 85 -3.11 -4.88 11.27
CA ALA A 85 -2.24 -5.94 10.76
C ALA A 85 -1.66 -6.81 11.89
N LYS A 86 -1.33 -6.21 13.04
CA LYS A 86 -0.85 -6.90 14.23
C LYS A 86 -1.96 -7.71 14.89
N LYS A 87 -3.11 -7.10 15.15
CA LYS A 87 -4.27 -7.72 15.81
C LYS A 87 -4.76 -8.96 15.07
N TYR A 88 -4.80 -8.88 13.75
CA TYR A 88 -5.23 -9.96 12.88
C TYR A 88 -4.07 -10.84 12.38
N GLU A 89 -2.85 -10.67 12.93
CA GLU A 89 -1.65 -11.46 12.63
C GLU A 89 -1.34 -11.53 11.14
N ILE A 90 -1.41 -10.39 10.43
CA ILE A 90 -1.18 -10.32 8.98
C ILE A 90 0.31 -10.19 8.64
N PHE A 91 1.16 -9.71 9.55
CA PHE A 91 2.57 -9.45 9.27
C PHE A 91 3.33 -10.65 8.71
N SER A 92 3.04 -11.86 9.16
CA SER A 92 3.67 -13.10 8.64
C SER A 92 3.32 -13.41 7.18
N HIS A 93 2.30 -12.77 6.66
CA HIS A 93 1.87 -12.89 5.27
C HIS A 93 2.45 -11.82 4.35
N ILE A 94 3.14 -10.79 4.88
CA ILE A 94 3.67 -9.68 4.07
C ILE A 94 5.12 -9.97 3.67
N GLU A 95 5.41 -9.89 2.38
CA GLU A 95 6.76 -9.84 1.83
C GLU A 95 7.07 -8.38 1.48
N PHE A 96 7.80 -7.69 2.37
CA PHE A 96 8.25 -6.31 2.16
C PHE A 96 9.40 -6.24 1.16
N ASN A 97 9.67 -5.03 0.64
CA ASN A 97 10.71 -4.75 -0.35
C ASN A 97 10.58 -5.66 -1.60
N THR A 98 9.36 -6.07 -1.91
CA THR A 98 9.05 -7.01 -2.98
C THR A 98 8.05 -6.40 -3.96
N GLU A 99 8.57 -5.75 -4.99
CA GLU A 99 7.76 -5.16 -6.04
C GLU A 99 7.49 -6.18 -7.14
N ILE A 100 6.21 -6.38 -7.47
CA ILE A 100 5.81 -7.19 -8.63
C ILE A 100 5.96 -6.34 -9.88
N LYS A 101 6.82 -6.77 -10.79
CA LYS A 101 7.12 -6.13 -12.08
C LYS A 101 6.07 -6.46 -13.12
N SER A 102 5.64 -7.72 -13.16
CA SER A 102 4.67 -8.20 -14.14
C SER A 102 3.79 -9.31 -13.57
N ALA A 103 2.59 -9.41 -14.11
CA ALA A 103 1.65 -10.48 -13.83
C ALA A 103 0.96 -10.89 -15.14
N SER A 104 1.01 -12.16 -15.49
CA SER A 104 0.34 -12.75 -16.65
C SER A 104 -0.50 -13.95 -16.25
N PHE A 105 -1.64 -14.13 -16.89
CA PHE A 105 -2.48 -15.29 -16.65
C PHE A 105 -2.13 -16.40 -17.64
N ASP A 106 -1.80 -17.56 -17.13
CA ASP A 106 -1.56 -18.77 -17.89
C ASP A 106 -2.89 -19.52 -18.04
N THR A 107 -3.40 -19.59 -19.26
CA THR A 107 -4.69 -20.22 -19.56
C THR A 107 -4.63 -21.74 -19.58
N GLU A 108 -3.47 -22.35 -19.72
CA GLU A 108 -3.29 -23.80 -19.70
C GLU A 108 -3.26 -24.30 -18.25
N GLU A 109 -2.47 -23.63 -17.40
CA GLU A 109 -2.37 -24.00 -15.97
C GLU A 109 -3.50 -23.38 -15.12
N ASN A 110 -4.25 -22.40 -15.64
CA ASN A 110 -5.24 -21.60 -14.91
C ASN A 110 -4.64 -20.92 -13.67
N LEU A 111 -3.46 -20.33 -13.82
CA LEU A 111 -2.69 -19.68 -12.77
C LEU A 111 -2.17 -18.31 -13.21
N TRP A 112 -2.01 -17.42 -12.26
CA TRP A 112 -1.25 -16.20 -12.43
C TRP A 112 0.24 -16.47 -12.26
N LEU A 113 1.03 -16.03 -13.22
CA LEU A 113 2.50 -16.02 -13.18
C LEU A 113 2.95 -14.60 -12.80
N LEU A 114 3.64 -14.47 -11.69
CA LEU A 114 4.14 -13.20 -11.18
C LEU A 114 5.65 -13.16 -11.29
N GLU A 115 6.21 -12.03 -11.70
CA GLU A 115 7.65 -11.77 -11.68
C GLU A 115 7.93 -10.55 -10.80
N THR A 116 8.82 -10.68 -9.84
CA THR A 116 9.29 -9.57 -9.02
C THR A 116 10.36 -8.76 -9.77
N LYS A 117 10.63 -7.51 -9.33
CA LYS A 117 11.75 -6.72 -9.88
C LYS A 117 13.11 -7.40 -9.70
N GLN A 118 13.25 -8.28 -8.71
CA GLN A 118 14.46 -9.07 -8.46
C GLN A 118 14.54 -10.35 -9.31
N GLY A 119 13.60 -10.56 -10.24
CA GLY A 119 13.55 -11.73 -11.12
C GLY A 119 13.03 -13.00 -10.46
N VAL A 120 12.41 -12.92 -9.29
CA VAL A 120 11.83 -14.08 -8.61
C VAL A 120 10.43 -14.35 -9.16
N HIS A 121 10.17 -15.59 -9.56
CA HIS A 121 8.88 -16.02 -10.08
C HIS A 121 8.00 -16.63 -8.99
N ARG A 122 6.70 -16.37 -9.09
CA ARG A 122 5.67 -16.92 -8.20
C ARG A 122 4.46 -17.35 -9.03
N LYS A 123 3.76 -18.40 -8.57
CA LYS A 123 2.47 -18.83 -9.14
C LYS A 123 1.37 -18.70 -8.10
N THR A 124 0.20 -18.22 -8.52
CA THR A 124 -0.96 -18.07 -7.65
C THR A 124 -2.26 -18.34 -8.41
N LYS A 125 -3.27 -18.87 -7.71
CA LYS A 125 -4.59 -19.10 -8.29
C LYS A 125 -5.37 -17.80 -8.44
N PHE A 126 -5.28 -16.92 -7.46
CA PHE A 126 -5.97 -15.63 -7.44
C PHE A 126 -4.98 -14.48 -7.31
N LEU A 127 -5.16 -13.46 -8.15
CA LEU A 127 -4.42 -12.21 -8.07
C LEU A 127 -5.37 -11.10 -7.63
N ILE A 128 -5.00 -10.40 -6.57
CA ILE A 128 -5.81 -9.34 -5.96
C ILE A 128 -5.01 -8.03 -6.02
N SER A 129 -5.54 -7.03 -6.71
CA SER A 129 -4.93 -5.72 -6.81
C SER A 129 -5.33 -4.85 -5.63
N GLY A 130 -4.37 -4.50 -4.78
CA GLY A 130 -4.47 -3.51 -3.72
C GLY A 130 -3.51 -2.35 -3.94
N LEU A 131 -3.15 -2.04 -5.19
CA LEU A 131 -2.10 -1.10 -5.57
C LEU A 131 -2.42 0.37 -5.23
N GLY A 132 -3.69 0.72 -5.03
CA GLY A 132 -4.12 2.09 -4.85
C GLY A 132 -4.09 2.89 -6.16
N GLN A 133 -4.78 4.03 -6.16
CA GLN A 133 -4.89 4.91 -7.33
C GLN A 133 -3.86 6.05 -7.33
N LEU A 134 -3.23 6.36 -6.18
CA LEU A 134 -2.29 7.48 -6.01
C LEU A 134 -0.84 6.99 -5.83
N ASN A 135 -0.53 5.78 -6.28
CA ASN A 135 0.73 5.12 -5.99
C ASN A 135 1.89 5.53 -6.93
N SER A 136 1.57 6.05 -8.12
CA SER A 136 2.58 6.46 -9.11
C SER A 136 2.59 7.98 -9.22
N PRO A 137 3.66 8.67 -8.79
CA PRO A 137 3.79 10.11 -8.97
C PRO A 137 3.84 10.46 -10.46
N GLU A 138 3.08 11.45 -10.86
CA GLU A 138 3.14 12.02 -12.20
C GLU A 138 3.69 13.44 -12.12
N ILE A 139 4.74 13.70 -12.89
CA ILE A 139 5.34 15.03 -12.99
C ILE A 139 4.68 15.73 -14.18
N PRO A 140 3.94 16.83 -13.95
CA PRO A 140 3.29 17.56 -15.03
C PRO A 140 4.32 18.19 -15.97
N ASN A 141 4.02 18.24 -17.27
CA ASN A 141 4.85 18.95 -18.25
C ASN A 141 4.53 20.44 -18.18
N ILE A 142 5.32 21.19 -17.39
CA ILE A 142 5.17 22.64 -17.21
C ILE A 142 6.26 23.33 -18.01
N GLN A 143 5.87 24.26 -18.89
CA GLN A 143 6.82 25.05 -19.66
C GLN A 143 7.76 25.85 -18.75
N GLY A 144 9.07 25.77 -18.98
CA GLY A 144 10.07 26.45 -18.18
C GLY A 144 10.56 25.67 -16.95
N GLN A 145 10.03 24.48 -16.70
CA GLN A 145 10.48 23.64 -15.59
C GLN A 145 11.97 23.30 -15.70
N GLU A 146 12.45 23.11 -16.92
CA GLU A 146 13.84 22.74 -17.24
C GLU A 146 14.85 23.88 -16.99
N ILE A 147 14.39 25.14 -16.94
CA ILE A 147 15.24 26.31 -16.69
C ILE A 147 15.11 26.86 -15.27
N PHE A 148 14.20 26.29 -14.45
CA PHE A 148 14.04 26.69 -13.07
C PHE A 148 15.28 26.31 -12.26
N GLN A 149 15.90 27.31 -11.60
CA GLN A 149 17.14 27.13 -10.83
C GLN A 149 16.93 26.76 -9.37
N GLY A 150 15.70 26.80 -8.89
CA GLY A 150 15.35 26.44 -7.51
C GLY A 150 15.26 24.93 -7.33
N LYS A 151 15.12 24.50 -6.08
CA LYS A 151 14.91 23.09 -5.74
C LYS A 151 13.51 22.64 -6.17
N THR A 152 13.43 21.51 -6.83
CA THR A 152 12.16 20.87 -7.25
C THR A 152 12.11 19.44 -6.78
N PHE A 153 10.97 19.01 -6.26
CA PHE A 153 10.68 17.61 -5.94
C PHE A 153 9.16 17.39 -5.91
N HIS A 154 8.76 16.16 -6.15
CA HIS A 154 7.35 15.77 -6.04
C HIS A 154 6.97 15.53 -4.59
N SER A 155 5.73 15.86 -4.17
CA SER A 155 5.24 15.65 -2.79
C SER A 155 5.38 14.21 -2.30
N ALA A 156 5.22 13.21 -3.17
CA ALA A 156 5.48 11.80 -2.87
C ALA A 156 6.98 11.45 -2.70
N LYS A 157 7.87 12.40 -2.94
CA LYS A 157 9.34 12.31 -2.79
C LYS A 157 9.82 13.52 -2.01
N TRP A 158 9.18 13.80 -0.89
CA TRP A 158 9.49 14.96 -0.06
C TRP A 158 10.95 14.94 0.39
N ASP A 159 11.66 16.05 0.16
CA ASP A 159 13.05 16.22 0.57
C ASP A 159 13.10 16.82 1.97
N HIS A 160 13.21 15.99 2.99
CA HIS A 160 13.32 16.43 4.39
C HIS A 160 14.63 17.14 4.73
N GLY A 161 15.60 17.14 3.84
CA GLY A 161 16.87 17.86 3.99
C GLY A 161 16.82 19.30 3.46
N PHE A 162 15.71 19.69 2.83
CA PHE A 162 15.51 21.04 2.31
C PHE A 162 14.63 21.85 3.26
N ASP A 163 15.19 22.96 3.76
CA ASP A 163 14.55 23.91 4.69
C ASP A 163 13.92 25.08 3.93
#